data_f2b5877629e12870345566e9e8bf7516
#
_entry.id   f2b5877629e12870345566e9e8bf7516
#
_cell.length_a   1.000
_cell.length_b   1.000
_cell.length_c   1.000
_cell.angle_alpha   90.00
_cell.angle_beta   90.00
_cell.angle_gamma   90.00
#
_symmetry.space_group_name_H-M   'P 1'
#
loop_
_entity.id
_entity.type
_entity.pdbx_description
1 polymer ?
#
loop_
_entity_poly.entity_id
_entity_poly.type
_entity_poly.pdbx_seq_one_letter_code
_entity_poly.pdbx_strand_id
1 'polypeptide(L)'
;MSNAAAESVNERVHLAVETLATGPGDVRSRLKSAGITLAPLRAREFPEELRKDFEWIMEQLTRYDPVGSEGSIEATMKRIQNSTGEKIAKRLFALYGKVQEVRGSPLL
;
A
#
# COMPACT_ATOMS: atom_id res chain seq x y z
N MET A 1 4.56 14.11 -13.86
CA MET A 1 4.94 13.92 -12.46
C MET A 1 6.36 14.42 -12.25
N SER A 2 6.59 15.16 -11.18
CA SER A 2 7.95 15.63 -10.90
C SER A 2 8.80 14.47 -10.42
N ASN A 3 10.12 14.60 -10.54
CA ASN A 3 11.03 13.56 -10.04
C ASN A 3 10.89 13.38 -8.54
N ALA A 4 10.62 14.44 -7.79
CA ALA A 4 10.46 14.35 -6.35
C ALA A 4 9.22 13.54 -5.98
N ALA A 5 8.11 13.74 -6.68
CA ALA A 5 6.89 12.97 -6.42
C ALA A 5 7.10 11.50 -6.79
N ALA A 6 7.75 11.23 -7.92
CA ALA A 6 8.04 9.85 -8.34
C ALA A 6 8.91 9.12 -7.33
N GLU A 7 9.92 9.79 -6.79
CA GLU A 7 10.81 9.18 -5.80
C GLU A 7 10.07 8.93 -4.48
N SER A 8 9.20 9.86 -4.06
CA SER A 8 8.43 9.68 -2.83
C SER A 8 7.48 8.48 -2.93
N VAL A 9 6.78 8.34 -4.06
CA VAL A 9 5.92 7.19 -4.30
C VAL A 9 6.74 5.90 -4.28
N ASN A 10 7.86 5.88 -5.00
CA ASN A 10 8.71 4.70 -5.06
C ASN A 10 9.22 4.29 -3.68
N GLU A 11 9.72 5.23 -2.90
CA GLU A 11 10.25 4.94 -1.57
C GLU A 11 9.18 4.35 -0.65
N ARG A 12 8.00 4.96 -0.61
CA ARG A 12 6.96 4.50 0.29
C ARG A 12 6.36 3.17 -0.13
N VAL A 13 6.16 2.96 -1.41
CA VAL A 13 5.65 1.68 -1.91
C VAL A 13 6.70 0.59 -1.65
N HIS A 14 7.98 0.88 -1.88
CA HIS A 14 9.06 -0.06 -1.60
C HIS A 14 9.09 -0.44 -0.11
N LEU A 15 9.03 0.54 0.79
CA LEU A 15 9.03 0.29 2.23
C LEU A 15 7.82 -0.53 2.67
N ALA A 16 6.66 -0.25 2.09
CA ALA A 16 5.46 -1.00 2.41
C ALA A 16 5.60 -2.47 2.00
N VAL A 17 6.13 -2.73 0.81
CA VAL A 17 6.36 -4.09 0.33
C VAL A 17 7.44 -4.79 1.14
N GLU A 18 8.50 -4.09 1.50
CA GLU A 18 9.55 -4.65 2.35
C GLU A 18 8.96 -5.09 3.70
N THR A 19 8.08 -4.28 4.27
CA THR A 19 7.39 -4.62 5.52
C THR A 19 6.53 -5.87 5.35
N LEU A 20 5.85 -5.99 4.22
CA LEU A 20 5.06 -7.20 3.94
C LEU A 20 5.95 -8.44 3.88
N ALA A 21 7.15 -8.31 3.33
CA ALA A 21 8.04 -9.44 3.12
C ALA A 21 8.81 -9.82 4.40
N THR A 22 9.15 -8.85 5.23
CA THR A 22 10.09 -9.08 6.34
C THR A 22 9.56 -8.71 7.71
N GLY A 23 8.38 -8.10 7.81
CA GLY A 23 7.83 -7.67 9.08
C GLY A 23 7.36 -8.85 9.93
N PRO A 24 7.21 -8.63 11.24
CA PRO A 24 6.75 -9.68 12.14
C PRO A 24 5.24 -9.87 12.08
N GLY A 25 4.77 -11.00 12.55
CA GLY A 25 3.36 -11.28 12.68
C GLY A 25 2.73 -11.83 11.41
N ASP A 26 1.41 -11.95 11.42
CA ASP A 26 0.68 -12.45 10.26
C ASP A 26 0.51 -11.34 9.21
N VAL A 27 -0.14 -11.68 8.10
CA VAL A 27 -0.31 -10.74 6.99
C VAL A 27 -1.08 -9.49 7.44
N ARG A 28 -2.02 -9.61 8.37
CA ARG A 28 -2.79 -8.46 8.84
C ARG A 28 -1.93 -7.48 9.62
N SER A 29 -1.05 -7.99 10.49
CA SER A 29 -0.10 -7.15 11.22
C SER A 29 0.84 -6.41 10.26
N ARG A 30 1.34 -7.13 9.26
CA ARG A 30 2.26 -6.54 8.28
C ARG A 30 1.56 -5.52 7.39
N LEU A 31 0.31 -5.79 7.02
CA LEU A 31 -0.49 -4.82 6.25
C LEU A 31 -0.81 -3.57 7.04
N LYS A 32 -1.01 -3.70 8.36
CA LYS A 32 -1.23 -2.52 9.19
C LYS A 32 -0.03 -1.57 9.07
N SER A 33 1.16 -2.09 9.25
CA SER A 33 2.37 -1.29 9.16
C SER A 33 2.60 -0.75 7.75
N ALA A 34 2.39 -1.59 6.73
CA ALA A 34 2.52 -1.17 5.34
C ALA A 34 1.52 -0.07 5.00
N GLY A 35 0.28 -0.20 5.48
CA GLY A 35 -0.76 0.80 5.25
C GLY A 35 -0.43 2.15 5.85
N ILE A 36 0.13 2.15 7.04
CA ILE A 36 0.57 3.39 7.69
C ILE A 36 1.63 4.08 6.85
N THR A 37 2.55 3.30 6.27
CA THR A 37 3.58 3.83 5.38
C THR A 37 2.98 4.45 4.12
N LEU A 38 1.92 3.84 3.58
CA LEU A 38 1.27 4.32 2.36
C LEU A 38 0.32 5.51 2.59
N ALA A 39 -0.20 5.65 3.81
CA ALA A 39 -1.26 6.60 4.10
C ALA A 39 -0.98 8.05 3.71
N PRO A 40 0.26 8.57 3.83
CA PRO A 40 0.53 9.94 3.43
C PRO A 40 0.50 10.18 1.91
N LEU A 41 0.55 9.12 1.10
CA LEU A 41 0.52 9.28 -0.35
C LEU A 41 -0.88 9.66 -0.83
N ARG A 42 -0.93 10.35 -1.97
CA ARG A 42 -2.17 10.70 -2.64
C ARG A 42 -2.20 10.03 -4.01
N ALA A 43 -3.38 9.63 -4.45
CA ALA A 43 -3.54 8.99 -5.76
C ALA A 43 -2.94 9.84 -6.88
N ARG A 44 -3.10 11.15 -6.80
CA ARG A 44 -2.59 12.07 -7.83
C ARG A 44 -1.07 12.04 -7.98
N GLU A 45 -0.36 11.51 -6.98
CA GLU A 45 1.10 11.39 -7.05
C GLU A 45 1.55 10.21 -7.89
N PHE A 46 0.64 9.28 -8.18
CA PHE A 46 0.92 8.12 -9.02
C PHE A 46 0.67 8.45 -10.49
N PRO A 47 1.33 7.73 -11.41
CA PRO A 47 0.93 7.77 -12.82
C PRO A 47 -0.54 7.44 -12.94
N GLU A 48 -1.22 8.07 -13.89
CA GLU A 48 -2.67 7.96 -14.03
C GLU A 48 -3.14 6.51 -14.07
N GLU A 49 -2.44 5.67 -14.81
CA GLU A 49 -2.82 4.27 -14.98
C GLU A 49 -2.70 3.43 -13.70
N LEU A 50 -2.05 3.95 -12.67
CA LEU A 50 -1.88 3.24 -11.40
C LEU A 50 -2.76 3.77 -10.28
N ARG A 51 -3.46 4.88 -10.50
CA ARG A 51 -4.24 5.53 -9.44
C ARG A 51 -5.36 4.66 -8.89
N LYS A 52 -6.04 3.93 -9.78
CA LYS A 52 -7.13 3.07 -9.35
C LYS A 52 -6.63 1.92 -8.48
N ASP A 53 -5.46 1.39 -8.78
CA ASP A 53 -4.87 0.33 -7.95
C ASP A 53 -4.56 0.84 -6.55
N PHE A 54 -3.95 2.01 -6.46
CA PHE A 54 -3.65 2.62 -5.17
C PHE A 54 -4.93 2.92 -4.38
N GLU A 55 -5.92 3.50 -5.04
CA GLU A 55 -7.20 3.83 -4.40
C GLU A 55 -7.89 2.58 -3.87
N TRP A 56 -7.90 1.50 -4.66
CA TRP A 56 -8.49 0.24 -4.22
C TRP A 56 -7.79 -0.29 -2.97
N ILE A 57 -6.46 -0.28 -2.97
CA ILE A 57 -5.69 -0.76 -1.82
C ILE A 57 -6.03 0.04 -0.57
N MET A 58 -6.03 1.37 -0.67
CA MET A 58 -6.32 2.21 0.49
C MET A 58 -7.77 2.06 0.95
N GLU A 59 -8.72 1.89 0.03
CA GLU A 59 -10.09 1.63 0.37
C GLU A 59 -10.23 0.33 1.16
N GLN A 60 -9.55 -0.73 0.72
CA GLN A 60 -9.58 -1.99 1.44
C GLN A 60 -8.93 -1.90 2.81
N LEU A 61 -7.83 -1.15 2.92
CA LEU A 61 -7.12 -1.00 4.19
C LEU A 61 -7.87 -0.15 5.21
N THR A 62 -8.79 0.69 4.77
CA THR A 62 -9.51 1.62 5.66
C THR A 62 -11.01 1.35 5.67
N ARG A 63 -11.41 0.16 5.27
CA ARG A 63 -12.81 -0.17 5.06
C ARG A 63 -13.71 -0.04 6.27
N TYR A 64 -13.19 -0.32 7.45
CA TYR A 64 -13.99 -0.28 8.68
C TYR A 64 -13.67 0.96 9.49
N ASP A 65 -14.73 1.55 10.07
CA ASP A 65 -14.57 2.73 10.89
C ASP A 65 -13.88 2.40 12.20
N PRO A 66 -13.04 3.29 12.70
CA PRO A 66 -12.37 3.06 13.97
C PRO A 66 -13.34 3.09 15.15
N VAL A 67 -12.99 2.36 16.20
CA VAL A 67 -13.72 2.37 17.46
C VAL A 67 -12.73 2.89 18.50
N GLY A 68 -13.13 3.91 19.24
CA GLY A 68 -12.24 4.50 20.23
C GLY A 68 -11.11 5.29 19.56
N SER A 69 -9.89 5.12 20.05
CA SER A 69 -8.73 5.87 19.59
C SER A 69 -7.95 5.21 18.47
N GLU A 70 -8.38 4.02 18.02
CA GLU A 70 -7.67 3.33 16.95
C GLU A 70 -7.93 4.03 15.61
N GLY A 71 -7.01 3.87 14.65
CA GLY A 71 -7.22 4.37 13.30
C GLY A 71 -8.00 3.37 12.45
N SER A 72 -8.45 3.80 11.27
CA SER A 72 -9.25 2.94 10.39
C SER A 72 -8.47 1.76 9.83
N ILE A 73 -7.16 1.89 9.62
CA ILE A 73 -6.33 0.78 9.18
C ILE A 73 -6.30 -0.31 10.27
N GLU A 74 -6.07 0.10 11.52
CA GLU A 74 -6.06 -0.85 12.63
C GLU A 74 -7.42 -1.51 12.80
N ALA A 75 -8.51 -0.72 12.76
CA ALA A 75 -9.85 -1.25 12.88
C ALA A 75 -10.16 -2.27 11.80
N THR A 76 -9.72 -2.00 10.57
CA THR A 76 -9.94 -2.90 9.45
C THR A 76 -9.16 -4.20 9.63
N MET A 77 -7.89 -4.11 10.01
CA MET A 77 -7.05 -5.31 10.16
C MET A 77 -7.53 -6.22 11.29
N LYS A 78 -8.23 -5.67 12.27
CA LYS A 78 -8.83 -6.49 13.34
C LYS A 78 -10.03 -7.31 12.85
N ARG A 79 -10.65 -6.89 11.75
CA ARG A 79 -11.92 -7.49 11.30
C ARG A 79 -11.80 -8.38 10.08
N ILE A 80 -10.81 -8.16 9.22
CA ILE A 80 -10.67 -8.97 8.02
C ILE A 80 -10.02 -10.31 8.37
N GLN A 81 -10.24 -11.27 7.50
CA GLN A 81 -9.58 -12.57 7.60
C GLN A 81 -8.22 -12.50 6.91
N ASN A 82 -7.34 -13.44 7.24
CA ASN A 82 -6.03 -13.52 6.60
C ASN A 82 -6.13 -13.67 5.08
N SER A 83 -7.14 -14.42 4.59
CA SER A 83 -7.34 -14.58 3.15
C SER A 83 -7.62 -13.25 2.45
N THR A 84 -8.38 -12.37 3.10
CA THR A 84 -8.62 -11.02 2.58
C THR A 84 -7.32 -10.21 2.60
N GLY A 85 -6.57 -10.32 3.70
CA GLY A 85 -5.28 -9.65 3.81
C GLY A 85 -4.30 -10.08 2.72
N GLU A 86 -4.29 -11.37 2.41
CA GLU A 86 -3.44 -11.90 1.34
C GLU A 86 -3.79 -11.29 -0.02
N LYS A 87 -5.07 -11.09 -0.30
CA LYS A 87 -5.49 -10.46 -1.55
C LYS A 87 -5.00 -9.02 -1.64
N ILE A 88 -5.09 -8.29 -0.54
CA ILE A 88 -4.61 -6.91 -0.49
C ILE A 88 -3.09 -6.89 -0.68
N ALA A 89 -2.38 -7.78 -0.02
CA ALA A 89 -0.93 -7.87 -0.13
C ALA A 89 -0.48 -8.16 -1.56
N LYS A 90 -1.18 -9.07 -2.25
CA LYS A 90 -0.88 -9.37 -3.65
C LYS A 90 -1.07 -8.16 -4.56
N ARG A 91 -2.13 -7.38 -4.33
CA ARG A 91 -2.37 -6.17 -5.12
C ARG A 91 -1.30 -5.11 -4.84
N LEU A 92 -0.88 -4.98 -3.60
CA LEU A 92 0.19 -4.06 -3.25
C LEU A 92 1.51 -4.46 -3.90
N PHE A 93 1.84 -5.75 -3.88
CA PHE A 93 3.04 -6.24 -4.54
C PHE A 93 2.99 -5.99 -6.05
N ALA A 94 1.82 -6.23 -6.67
CA ALA A 94 1.62 -5.95 -8.09
C ALA A 94 1.79 -4.45 -8.41
N LEU A 95 1.25 -3.59 -7.55
CA LEU A 95 1.41 -2.15 -7.70
C LEU A 95 2.89 -1.76 -7.64
N TYR A 96 3.62 -2.34 -6.71
CA TYR A 96 5.07 -2.11 -6.60
C TYR A 96 5.78 -2.45 -7.91
N GLY A 97 5.46 -3.59 -8.51
CA GLY A 97 6.04 -3.98 -9.79
C GLY A 97 5.77 -2.96 -10.89
N LYS A 98 4.53 -2.48 -10.95
CA LYS A 98 4.14 -1.48 -11.95
C LYS A 98 4.84 -0.14 -11.73
N VAL A 99 5.01 0.27 -10.46
CA VAL A 99 5.75 1.49 -10.14
C VAL A 99 7.20 1.36 -10.62
N GLN A 100 7.82 0.20 -10.43
CA GLN A 100 9.18 -0.03 -10.90
C GLN A 100 9.27 0.01 -12.43
N GLU A 101 8.30 -0.55 -13.14
CA GLU A 101 8.27 -0.50 -14.60
C GLU A 101 8.21 0.92 -15.12
N VAL A 102 7.31 1.73 -14.56
CA VAL A 102 7.17 3.12 -14.99
C VAL A 102 8.43 3.93 -14.70
N ARG A 103 9.01 3.70 -13.52
CA ARG A 103 10.15 4.46 -13.07
C ARG A 103 11.43 4.12 -13.80
N GLY A 104 11.66 2.80 -13.98
CA GLY A 104 12.92 2.33 -14.50
C GLY A 104 12.94 1.97 -15.92
N SER A 105 11.76 1.99 -16.54
CA SER A 105 11.69 1.45 -17.83
C SER A 105 12.62 2.00 -18.74
N PRO A 106 12.46 1.98 -19.57
CA PRO A 106 12.93 1.52 -20.75
C PRO A 106 14.37 1.70 -20.95
N LEU A 107 14.89 2.13 -20.06
CA LEU A 107 16.27 2.40 -20.11
C LEU A 107 17.12 1.21 -19.88
N LEU A 108 16.48 0.20 -19.56
CA LEU A 108 17.21 -1.02 -19.29
C LEU A 108 17.48 -1.79 -20.58
#